data_49742055a772b34f173940a6858f3934
#
_entry.id   49742055a772b34f173940a6858f3934
#
_cell.length_a   1.000
_cell.length_b   1.000
_cell.length_c   1.000
_cell.angle_alpha   90.00
_cell.angle_beta   90.00
_cell.angle_gamma   90.00
#
_symmetry.space_group_name_H-M   'P 1'
#
loop_
_entity.id
_entity.type
_entity.pdbx_description
1 polymer ?
#
loop_
_entity_poly.entity_id
_entity_poly.type
_entity_poly.pdbx_seq_one_letter_code
_entity_poly.pdbx_strand_id
1 'polypeptide(L)'
;SAGIYTLSGCAMHWHHSWEILCQLEGEAYVRFGGEKIISRPGDITVISGEEPHETEKITKRHKILLLQFQMEPVLPYFSVAKEYQHIPSILLDPFRKVGHFNLRSKKVESIMWKIEGEYKKKILGYEIRIPAYIMELMVYFMRNDYICARRPATEVMIALEKIRPALSYIEENYQNHIELQNVAELCCMSMYTFCRVFKQATDYTFVEYLNHIRLKSAEKLLLSTKL
;
A
#
# COMPACT_ATOMS: atom_id res chain seq x y z
N SER A 1 -9.07 9.38 0.40
CA SER A 1 -9.59 10.68 -0.11
C SER A 1 -9.41 10.78 -1.62
N ALA A 2 -10.27 11.57 -2.26
CA ALA A 2 -10.15 11.92 -3.67
C ALA A 2 -10.64 13.36 -3.86
N GLY A 3 -9.92 14.17 -4.63
CA GLY A 3 -10.34 15.54 -4.89
C GLY A 3 -9.34 16.35 -5.70
N ILE A 4 -9.79 17.56 -6.08
CA ILE A 4 -8.95 18.56 -6.74
C ILE A 4 -8.33 19.43 -5.66
N TYR A 5 -7.00 19.52 -5.69
CA TYR A 5 -6.23 20.32 -4.76
C TYR A 5 -5.40 21.37 -5.48
N THR A 6 -5.30 22.55 -4.88
CA THR A 6 -4.29 23.53 -5.21
C THR A 6 -3.18 23.37 -4.17
N LEU A 7 -2.09 22.72 -4.54
CA LEU A 7 -1.00 22.50 -3.60
C LEU A 7 -0.28 23.83 -3.30
N SER A 8 -0.07 24.07 -2.01
CA SER A 8 0.90 25.09 -1.54
C SER A 8 2.34 24.53 -1.49
N GLY A 9 2.50 23.26 -1.74
CA GLY A 9 3.66 22.43 -1.46
C GLY A 9 3.43 21.56 -0.23
N CYS A 10 3.98 20.35 -0.22
CA CYS A 10 3.98 19.46 0.91
C CYS A 10 5.43 19.07 1.20
N ALA A 11 5.90 19.36 2.43
CA ALA A 11 7.25 18.99 2.86
C ALA A 11 7.45 17.47 2.81
N MET A 12 8.70 17.02 2.83
CA MET A 12 9.04 15.59 2.85
C MET A 12 8.30 14.88 3.98
N HIS A 13 7.53 13.88 3.61
CA HIS A 13 6.73 13.04 4.53
C HIS A 13 6.53 11.65 3.95
N TRP A 14 5.97 10.75 4.73
CA TRP A 14 5.54 9.42 4.30
C TRP A 14 4.26 9.00 5.04
N HIS A 15 3.51 8.11 4.45
CA HIS A 15 2.31 7.51 5.03
C HIS A 15 2.02 6.14 4.40
N HIS A 16 1.12 5.37 4.99
CA HIS A 16 0.76 4.03 4.49
C HIS A 16 -0.12 4.03 3.24
N SER A 17 -0.72 5.17 2.91
CA SER A 17 -1.61 5.28 1.75
C SER A 17 -0.84 5.37 0.45
N TRP A 18 -1.41 4.79 -0.59
CA TRP A 18 -1.01 5.07 -1.97
C TRP A 18 -1.51 6.43 -2.41
N GLU A 19 -0.74 7.11 -3.22
CA GLU A 19 -1.13 8.35 -3.86
C GLU A 19 -1.02 8.27 -5.38
N ILE A 20 -2.03 8.80 -6.06
CA ILE A 20 -2.01 9.03 -7.50
C ILE A 20 -2.26 10.51 -7.72
N LEU A 21 -1.26 11.21 -8.26
CA LEU A 21 -1.28 12.64 -8.54
C LEU A 21 -1.40 12.83 -10.05
N CYS A 22 -2.52 13.36 -10.52
CA CYS A 22 -2.67 13.76 -11.91
C CYS A 22 -2.53 15.29 -12.01
N GLN A 23 -1.49 15.76 -12.69
CA GLN A 23 -1.25 17.18 -12.91
C GLN A 23 -2.25 17.72 -13.91
N LEU A 24 -3.12 18.65 -13.49
CA LEU A 24 -4.16 19.24 -14.31
C LEU A 24 -3.73 20.60 -14.89
N GLU A 25 -3.11 21.45 -14.07
CA GLU A 25 -2.70 22.80 -14.43
C GLU A 25 -1.39 23.17 -13.74
N GLY A 26 -0.49 23.83 -14.46
CA GLY A 26 0.80 24.27 -13.95
C GLY A 26 1.83 23.15 -13.82
N GLU A 27 2.98 23.47 -13.23
CA GLU A 27 4.07 22.53 -13.03
C GLU A 27 4.43 22.44 -11.53
N ALA A 28 4.87 21.23 -11.12
CA ALA A 28 5.36 20.97 -9.77
C ALA A 28 6.62 20.10 -9.80
N TYR A 29 7.48 20.29 -8.82
CA TYR A 29 8.47 19.28 -8.47
C TYR A 29 7.79 18.19 -7.63
N VAL A 30 8.11 16.95 -7.95
CA VAL A 30 7.82 15.81 -7.08
C VAL A 30 9.16 15.14 -6.78
N ARG A 31 9.45 14.95 -5.49
CA ARG A 31 10.67 14.29 -5.03
C ARG A 31 10.32 13.04 -4.28
N PHE A 32 11.03 11.96 -4.58
CA PHE A 32 10.92 10.65 -3.94
C PHE A 32 12.21 9.86 -4.14
N GLY A 33 12.58 9.00 -3.18
CA GLY A 33 13.73 8.10 -3.31
C GLY A 33 15.05 8.75 -3.71
N GLY A 34 15.23 10.06 -3.43
CA GLY A 34 16.40 10.85 -3.86
C GLY A 34 16.30 11.40 -5.28
N GLU A 35 15.28 11.04 -6.06
CA GLU A 35 15.01 11.61 -7.38
C GLU A 35 14.11 12.84 -7.29
N LYS A 36 14.28 13.77 -8.22
CA LYS A 36 13.44 14.95 -8.37
C LYS A 36 12.97 15.05 -9.82
N ILE A 37 11.67 15.01 -10.02
CA ILE A 37 11.06 15.15 -11.35
C ILE A 37 10.23 16.41 -11.45
N ILE A 38 9.97 16.87 -12.68
CA ILE A 38 9.00 17.90 -12.98
C ILE A 38 7.75 17.25 -13.52
N SER A 39 6.63 17.41 -12.80
CA SER A 39 5.30 17.00 -13.24
C SER A 39 4.63 18.13 -14.02
N ARG A 40 4.17 17.84 -15.23
CA ARG A 40 3.52 18.76 -16.18
C ARG A 40 2.08 18.34 -16.44
N PRO A 41 1.22 19.24 -16.96
CA PRO A 41 -0.16 18.87 -17.27
C PRO A 41 -0.25 17.60 -18.11
N GLY A 42 -1.06 16.64 -17.64
CA GLY A 42 -1.23 15.31 -18.20
C GLY A 42 -0.28 14.25 -17.64
N ASP A 43 0.72 14.64 -16.86
CA ASP A 43 1.56 13.66 -16.14
C ASP A 43 0.80 13.11 -14.93
N ILE A 44 0.97 11.83 -14.69
CA ILE A 44 0.41 11.10 -13.57
C ILE A 44 1.58 10.48 -12.81
N THR A 45 1.71 10.84 -11.55
CA THR A 45 2.70 10.26 -10.64
C THR A 45 1.98 9.32 -9.67
N VAL A 46 2.45 8.10 -9.56
CA VAL A 46 1.96 7.10 -8.62
C VAL A 46 3.04 6.86 -7.57
N ILE A 47 2.66 6.95 -6.31
CA ILE A 47 3.54 6.76 -5.16
C ILE A 47 2.90 5.68 -4.28
N SER A 48 3.64 4.60 -4.04
CA SER A 48 3.16 3.53 -3.16
C SER A 48 3.20 3.97 -1.69
N GLY A 49 2.47 3.28 -0.84
CA GLY A 49 2.56 3.50 0.60
C GLY A 49 3.99 3.33 1.12
N GLU A 50 4.34 4.09 2.15
CA GLU A 50 5.65 4.08 2.83
C GLU A 50 6.81 4.72 2.02
N GLU A 51 6.59 5.17 0.79
CA GLU A 51 7.60 5.89 0.01
C GLU A 51 7.72 7.35 0.48
N PRO A 52 8.88 7.79 1.01
CA PRO A 52 9.08 9.19 1.37
C PRO A 52 9.01 10.10 0.14
N HIS A 53 8.17 11.12 0.21
CA HIS A 53 7.96 12.03 -0.92
C HIS A 53 7.67 13.46 -0.49
N GLU A 54 7.92 14.39 -1.38
CA GLU A 54 7.53 15.79 -1.23
C GLU A 54 7.04 16.35 -2.57
N THR A 55 6.19 17.37 -2.49
CA THR A 55 5.72 18.10 -3.65
C THR A 55 5.92 19.61 -3.46
N GLU A 56 6.43 20.28 -4.49
CA GLU A 56 6.67 21.72 -4.48
C GLU A 56 6.14 22.33 -5.78
N LYS A 57 5.24 23.32 -5.68
CA LYS A 57 4.74 24.01 -6.87
C LYS A 57 5.82 24.86 -7.52
N ILE A 58 5.92 24.81 -8.83
CA ILE A 58 6.80 25.69 -9.64
C ILE A 58 6.01 26.91 -10.11
N THR A 59 4.81 26.72 -10.59
CA THR A 59 3.97 27.77 -11.19
C THR A 59 2.96 28.33 -10.19
N LYS A 60 2.60 29.64 -10.37
CA LYS A 60 1.62 30.29 -9.50
C LYS A 60 0.23 29.60 -9.57
N ARG A 61 -0.21 29.25 -10.79
CA ARG A 61 -1.41 28.44 -10.98
C ARG A 61 -1.02 26.98 -10.99
N HIS A 62 -1.63 26.21 -10.12
CA HIS A 62 -1.30 24.79 -9.94
C HIS A 62 -2.54 24.04 -9.48
N LYS A 63 -2.92 23.01 -10.20
CA LYS A 63 -4.00 22.10 -9.82
C LYS A 63 -3.60 20.67 -10.07
N ILE A 64 -3.91 19.81 -9.11
CA ILE A 64 -3.80 18.38 -9.22
C ILE A 64 -5.13 17.71 -8.89
N LEU A 65 -5.39 16.58 -9.53
CA LEU A 65 -6.37 15.62 -9.06
C LEU A 65 -5.59 14.59 -8.23
N LEU A 66 -5.86 14.56 -6.93
CA LEU A 66 -5.25 13.64 -5.98
C LEU A 66 -6.22 12.52 -5.65
N LEU A 67 -5.75 11.29 -5.74
CA LEU A 67 -6.37 10.11 -5.19
C LEU A 67 -5.44 9.51 -4.15
N GLN A 68 -5.89 9.44 -2.91
CA GLN A 68 -5.18 8.80 -1.79
C GLN A 68 -6.04 7.67 -1.23
N PHE A 69 -5.50 6.47 -1.14
CA PHE A 69 -6.22 5.29 -0.69
C PHE A 69 -5.30 4.28 0.00
N GLN A 70 -5.89 3.46 0.83
CA GLN A 70 -5.22 2.33 1.46
C GLN A 70 -5.48 1.06 0.64
N MET A 71 -4.50 0.16 0.56
CA MET A 71 -4.62 -1.08 -0.19
C MET A 71 -5.35 -2.18 0.58
N GLU A 72 -5.40 -2.10 1.90
CA GLU A 72 -5.97 -3.14 2.77
C GLU A 72 -7.39 -3.58 2.37
N PRO A 73 -8.32 -2.67 2.03
CA PRO A 73 -9.66 -3.09 1.58
C PRO A 73 -9.67 -3.78 0.23
N VAL A 74 -8.61 -3.62 -0.56
CA VAL A 74 -8.51 -4.13 -1.94
C VAL A 74 -7.67 -5.41 -2.01
N LEU A 75 -6.70 -5.58 -1.11
CA LEU A 75 -5.78 -6.73 -1.08
C LEU A 75 -6.48 -8.11 -1.08
N PRO A 76 -7.57 -8.35 -0.34
CA PRO A 76 -8.23 -9.66 -0.37
C PRO A 76 -8.66 -10.12 -1.76
N TYR A 77 -8.91 -9.18 -2.68
CA TYR A 77 -9.29 -9.52 -4.06
C TYR A 77 -8.11 -9.93 -4.94
N PHE A 78 -6.87 -9.67 -4.50
CA PHE A 78 -5.65 -10.10 -5.17
C PHE A 78 -5.13 -11.44 -4.65
N SER A 79 -5.56 -11.90 -3.48
CA SER A 79 -5.25 -13.21 -2.92
C SER A 79 -6.17 -14.28 -3.54
N VAL A 80 -6.03 -14.51 -4.83
CA VAL A 80 -6.97 -15.31 -5.65
C VAL A 80 -6.88 -16.82 -5.39
N ALA A 81 -5.84 -17.31 -4.74
CA ALA A 81 -5.68 -18.75 -4.51
C ALA A 81 -6.14 -19.12 -3.10
N LYS A 82 -7.07 -20.08 -3.01
CA LYS A 82 -7.50 -20.71 -1.74
C LYS A 82 -6.33 -21.19 -0.87
N GLU A 83 -5.19 -21.46 -1.50
CA GLU A 83 -3.94 -21.87 -0.88
C GLU A 83 -3.34 -20.83 0.06
N TYR A 84 -3.72 -19.55 -0.06
CA TYR A 84 -3.13 -18.43 0.71
C TYR A 84 -4.10 -17.78 1.69
N GLN A 85 -5.29 -18.32 1.89
CA GLN A 85 -6.33 -17.71 2.75
C GLN A 85 -5.90 -17.53 4.21
N HIS A 86 -4.87 -18.27 4.65
CA HIS A 86 -4.31 -18.21 6.01
C HIS A 86 -3.04 -17.37 6.13
N ILE A 87 -2.58 -16.79 5.02
CA ILE A 87 -1.43 -15.88 5.04
C ILE A 87 -1.97 -14.45 5.19
N PRO A 88 -1.48 -13.68 6.18
CA PRO A 88 -1.89 -12.29 6.34
C PRO A 88 -1.80 -11.52 5.04
N SER A 89 -2.85 -10.77 4.70
CA SER A 89 -2.94 -10.02 3.44
C SER A 89 -1.77 -9.06 3.23
N ILE A 90 -1.20 -8.52 4.32
CA ILE A 90 -0.02 -7.66 4.26
C ILE A 90 1.23 -8.35 3.67
N LEU A 91 1.35 -9.68 3.87
CA LEU A 91 2.47 -10.45 3.32
C LEU A 91 2.22 -10.87 1.87
N LEU A 92 0.97 -10.86 1.45
CA LEU A 92 0.56 -11.16 0.09
C LEU A 92 0.43 -9.91 -0.77
N ASP A 93 0.69 -8.71 -0.22
CA ASP A 93 0.61 -7.47 -0.98
C ASP A 93 1.64 -7.49 -2.12
N PRO A 94 1.21 -7.69 -3.37
CA PRO A 94 2.12 -7.73 -4.51
C PRO A 94 2.71 -6.34 -4.83
N PHE A 95 2.19 -5.28 -4.19
CA PHE A 95 2.54 -3.89 -4.45
C PHE A 95 3.42 -3.27 -3.38
N ARG A 96 3.76 -4.03 -2.34
CA ARG A 96 4.44 -3.55 -1.14
C ARG A 96 5.78 -2.82 -1.40
N LYS A 97 6.47 -3.15 -2.50
CA LYS A 97 7.78 -2.60 -2.86
C LYS A 97 7.78 -1.94 -4.24
N VAL A 98 6.66 -1.39 -4.64
CA VAL A 98 6.58 -0.75 -5.98
C VAL A 98 7.36 0.57 -6.01
N GLY A 99 7.40 1.30 -4.88
CA GLY A 99 8.00 2.63 -4.84
C GLY A 99 7.14 3.65 -5.58
N HIS A 100 7.68 4.24 -6.64
CA HIS A 100 7.00 5.25 -7.42
C HIS A 100 7.20 5.03 -8.92
N PHE A 101 6.29 5.57 -9.75
CA PHE A 101 6.42 5.61 -11.20
C PHE A 101 5.58 6.73 -11.81
N ASN A 102 5.94 7.12 -13.03
CA ASN A 102 5.25 8.16 -13.77
C ASN A 102 4.71 7.62 -15.08
N LEU A 103 3.56 8.15 -15.50
CA LEU A 103 2.92 7.77 -16.76
C LEU A 103 2.07 8.91 -17.32
N ARG A 104 1.67 8.77 -18.59
CA ARG A 104 0.57 9.54 -19.21
C ARG A 104 -0.48 8.58 -19.71
N SER A 105 -1.71 8.71 -19.23
CA SER A 105 -2.82 7.84 -19.63
C SER A 105 -4.17 8.50 -19.43
N LYS A 106 -4.87 8.73 -20.54
CA LYS A 106 -6.26 9.21 -20.51
C LYS A 106 -7.20 8.22 -19.83
N LYS A 107 -6.88 6.93 -19.87
CA LYS A 107 -7.66 5.89 -19.18
C LYS A 107 -7.53 6.05 -17.67
N VAL A 108 -6.30 6.18 -17.14
CA VAL A 108 -6.05 6.37 -15.71
C VAL A 108 -6.70 7.68 -15.24
N GLU A 109 -6.48 8.78 -15.97
CA GLU A 109 -7.13 10.07 -15.68
C GLU A 109 -8.66 9.94 -15.59
N SER A 110 -9.28 9.26 -16.57
CA SER A 110 -10.73 9.03 -16.59
C SER A 110 -11.24 8.25 -15.39
N ILE A 111 -10.48 7.22 -14.96
CA ILE A 111 -10.85 6.42 -13.78
C ILE A 111 -10.72 7.29 -12.51
N MET A 112 -9.68 8.10 -12.39
CA MET A 112 -9.52 9.02 -11.26
C MET A 112 -10.70 10.01 -11.16
N TRP A 113 -11.18 10.55 -12.28
CA TRP A 113 -12.37 11.41 -12.32
C TRP A 113 -13.66 10.68 -11.90
N LYS A 114 -13.80 9.40 -12.25
CA LYS A 114 -14.93 8.58 -11.80
C LYS A 114 -14.90 8.38 -10.28
N ILE A 115 -13.71 8.08 -9.71
CA ILE A 115 -13.54 7.93 -8.26
C ILE A 115 -13.87 9.24 -7.53
N GLU A 116 -13.37 10.36 -8.03
CA GLU A 116 -13.65 11.69 -7.49
C GLU A 116 -15.15 12.01 -7.51
N GLY A 117 -15.82 11.70 -8.61
CA GLY A 117 -17.26 11.89 -8.75
C GLY A 117 -18.08 11.03 -7.77
N GLU A 118 -17.72 9.76 -7.57
CA GLU A 118 -18.36 8.88 -6.58
C GLU A 118 -18.12 9.40 -5.15
N TYR A 119 -16.87 9.78 -4.85
CA TYR A 119 -16.49 10.30 -3.54
C TYR A 119 -17.22 11.59 -3.16
N LYS A 120 -17.47 12.47 -4.13
CA LYS A 120 -18.23 13.71 -3.91
C LYS A 120 -19.73 13.48 -3.77
N LYS A 121 -20.31 12.67 -4.66
CA LYS A 121 -21.76 12.48 -4.73
C LYS A 121 -22.28 11.53 -3.66
N LYS A 122 -21.49 10.56 -3.24
CA LYS A 122 -21.83 9.51 -2.26
C LYS A 122 -23.18 8.84 -2.52
N ILE A 123 -23.46 8.56 -3.80
CA ILE A 123 -24.68 7.84 -4.20
C ILE A 123 -24.59 6.41 -3.66
N LEU A 124 -25.73 5.81 -3.31
CA LEU A 124 -25.80 4.44 -2.79
C LEU A 124 -24.90 3.48 -3.60
N GLY A 125 -24.03 2.76 -2.92
CA GLY A 125 -23.07 1.82 -3.51
C GLY A 125 -21.73 2.45 -3.87
N TYR A 126 -21.46 3.73 -3.58
CA TYR A 126 -20.17 4.37 -3.83
C TYR A 126 -19.02 3.66 -3.08
N GLU A 127 -19.30 3.11 -1.89
CA GLU A 127 -18.32 2.34 -1.10
C GLU A 127 -17.86 1.05 -1.81
N ILE A 128 -18.67 0.53 -2.74
CA ILE A 128 -18.34 -0.66 -3.55
C ILE A 128 -17.69 -0.21 -4.87
N ARG A 129 -18.18 0.87 -5.47
CA ARG A 129 -17.67 1.36 -6.76
C ARG A 129 -16.26 1.91 -6.68
N ILE A 130 -15.92 2.62 -5.61
CA ILE A 130 -14.57 3.18 -5.43
C ILE A 130 -13.51 2.07 -5.38
N PRO A 131 -13.61 1.03 -4.52
CA PRO A 131 -12.69 -0.11 -4.57
C PRO A 131 -12.63 -0.80 -5.94
N ALA A 132 -13.76 -0.94 -6.64
CA ALA A 132 -13.78 -1.55 -7.97
C ALA A 132 -12.96 -0.72 -8.99
N TYR A 133 -13.05 0.60 -8.97
CA TYR A 133 -12.22 1.48 -9.80
C TYR A 133 -10.75 1.44 -9.39
N ILE A 134 -10.44 1.34 -8.10
CA ILE A 134 -9.06 1.15 -7.64
C ILE A 134 -8.50 -0.18 -8.16
N MET A 135 -9.28 -1.26 -8.12
CA MET A 135 -8.87 -2.55 -8.71
C MET A 135 -8.65 -2.43 -10.22
N GLU A 136 -9.49 -1.68 -10.94
CA GLU A 136 -9.29 -1.43 -12.38
C GLU A 136 -7.96 -0.69 -12.64
N LEU A 137 -7.60 0.30 -11.82
CA LEU A 137 -6.31 0.98 -11.88
C LEU A 137 -5.15 0.01 -11.65
N MET A 138 -5.23 -0.83 -10.60
CA MET A 138 -4.17 -1.79 -10.30
C MET A 138 -3.98 -2.80 -11.44
N VAL A 139 -5.06 -3.33 -12.00
CA VAL A 139 -5.01 -4.22 -13.17
C VAL A 139 -4.42 -3.50 -14.39
N TYR A 140 -4.75 -2.22 -14.59
CA TYR A 140 -4.15 -1.42 -15.65
C TYR A 140 -2.64 -1.29 -15.47
N PHE A 141 -2.18 -0.96 -14.26
CA PHE A 141 -0.76 -0.83 -13.98
C PHE A 141 0.00 -2.15 -14.15
N MET A 142 -0.58 -3.25 -13.71
CA MET A 142 0.00 -4.60 -13.91
C MET A 142 0.12 -4.98 -15.39
N ARG A 143 -0.92 -4.72 -16.20
CA ARG A 143 -0.96 -5.09 -17.63
C ARG A 143 -0.06 -4.24 -18.50
N ASN A 144 0.38 -3.09 -18.03
CA ASN A 144 1.28 -2.19 -18.73
C ASN A 144 2.68 -2.14 -18.09
N ASP A 145 3.02 -3.14 -17.28
CA ASP A 145 4.33 -3.33 -16.65
C ASP A 145 4.80 -2.18 -15.75
N TYR A 146 3.88 -1.31 -15.30
CA TYR A 146 4.21 -0.26 -14.33
C TYR A 146 4.44 -0.85 -12.94
N ILE A 147 3.69 -1.89 -12.59
CA ILE A 147 3.85 -2.65 -11.37
C ILE A 147 3.94 -4.13 -11.72
N CYS A 148 4.96 -4.76 -11.21
CA CYS A 148 5.11 -6.20 -11.33
C CYS A 148 4.46 -6.86 -10.11
N ALA A 149 3.29 -7.46 -10.31
CA ALA A 149 2.75 -8.40 -9.35
C ALA A 149 3.66 -9.65 -9.35
N ARG A 150 4.80 -9.55 -8.70
CA ARG A 150 5.64 -10.73 -8.52
C ARG A 150 4.85 -11.69 -7.64
N ARG A 151 4.46 -12.83 -8.22
CA ARG A 151 4.15 -13.98 -7.38
C ARG A 151 5.36 -14.15 -6.47
N PRO A 152 5.16 -14.27 -5.16
CA PRO A 152 6.28 -14.54 -4.26
C PRO A 152 7.11 -15.67 -4.87
N ALA A 153 8.43 -15.52 -4.91
CA ALA A 153 9.29 -16.58 -5.40
C ALA A 153 8.95 -17.88 -4.65
N THR A 154 9.05 -19.02 -5.30
CA THR A 154 8.74 -20.32 -4.69
C THR A 154 9.39 -20.48 -3.33
N GLU A 155 10.60 -19.95 -3.16
CA GLU A 155 11.34 -19.93 -1.89
C GLU A 155 10.66 -19.10 -0.79
N VAL A 156 10.06 -17.95 -1.15
CA VAL A 156 9.29 -17.09 -0.22
C VAL A 156 8.01 -17.81 0.19
N MET A 157 7.33 -18.47 -0.75
CA MET A 157 6.14 -19.27 -0.45
C MET A 157 6.45 -20.44 0.49
N ILE A 158 7.54 -21.16 0.25
CA ILE A 158 7.99 -22.22 1.14
C ILE A 158 8.34 -21.67 2.53
N ALA A 159 8.97 -20.49 2.58
CA ALA A 159 9.28 -19.82 3.84
C ALA A 159 8.02 -19.41 4.60
N LEU A 160 7.02 -18.83 3.91
CA LEU A 160 5.72 -18.46 4.48
C LEU A 160 4.99 -19.67 5.06
N GLU A 161 4.94 -20.78 4.34
CA GLU A 161 4.34 -22.01 4.85
C GLU A 161 5.01 -22.50 6.13
N LYS A 162 6.35 -22.42 6.19
CA LYS A 162 7.10 -22.83 7.38
C LYS A 162 6.83 -21.98 8.61
N ILE A 163 6.56 -20.69 8.45
CA ILE A 163 6.29 -19.76 9.56
C ILE A 163 4.81 -19.52 9.78
N ARG A 164 3.91 -20.17 9.05
CA ARG A 164 2.46 -20.03 9.18
C ARG A 164 1.96 -20.17 10.63
N PRO A 165 2.39 -21.18 11.43
CA PRO A 165 1.97 -21.26 12.82
C PRO A 165 2.33 -20.02 13.64
N ALA A 166 3.50 -19.42 13.36
CA ALA A 166 3.94 -18.19 14.01
C ALA A 166 3.06 -17.00 13.62
N LEU A 167 2.72 -16.86 12.32
CA LEU A 167 1.89 -15.77 11.85
C LEU A 167 0.50 -15.81 12.48
N SER A 168 -0.15 -16.98 12.50
CA SER A 168 -1.45 -17.18 13.15
C SER A 168 -1.39 -16.87 14.63
N TYR A 169 -0.36 -17.35 15.34
CA TYR A 169 -0.19 -17.08 16.76
C TYR A 169 -0.01 -15.58 17.05
N ILE A 170 0.76 -14.86 16.23
CA ILE A 170 0.96 -13.42 16.36
C ILE A 170 -0.37 -12.68 16.15
N GLU A 171 -1.15 -13.03 15.14
CA GLU A 171 -2.45 -12.39 14.86
C GLU A 171 -3.46 -12.57 16.00
N GLU A 172 -3.45 -13.73 16.64
CA GLU A 172 -4.35 -14.01 17.77
C GLU A 172 -3.88 -13.40 19.09
N ASN A 173 -2.56 -13.19 19.26
CA ASN A 173 -1.94 -12.86 20.54
C ASN A 173 -1.14 -11.55 20.57
N TYR A 174 -1.17 -10.72 19.50
CA TYR A 174 -0.34 -9.50 19.41
C TYR A 174 -0.49 -8.53 20.58
N GLN A 175 -1.62 -8.57 21.31
CA GLN A 175 -1.89 -7.73 22.47
C GLN A 175 -1.06 -8.15 23.69
N ASN A 176 -0.63 -9.41 23.75
CA ASN A 176 0.11 -10.00 24.86
C ASN A 176 1.62 -9.89 24.64
N HIS A 177 2.39 -10.20 25.70
CA HIS A 177 3.82 -10.40 25.53
C HIS A 177 4.07 -11.70 24.76
N ILE A 178 4.79 -11.60 23.63
CA ILE A 178 5.13 -12.74 22.80
C ILE A 178 6.66 -12.90 22.79
N GLU A 179 7.13 -14.03 23.29
CA GLU A 179 8.54 -14.38 23.28
C GLU A 179 8.96 -15.03 21.96
N LEU A 180 10.08 -14.59 21.42
CA LEU A 180 10.64 -15.11 20.18
C LEU A 180 10.89 -16.62 20.22
N GLN A 181 11.32 -17.14 21.39
CA GLN A 181 11.57 -18.56 21.58
C GLN A 181 10.30 -19.38 21.36
N ASN A 182 9.20 -18.99 22.01
CA ASN A 182 7.92 -19.70 21.91
C ASN A 182 7.43 -19.77 20.47
N VAL A 183 7.57 -18.65 19.73
CA VAL A 183 7.14 -18.56 18.33
C VAL A 183 8.04 -19.41 17.41
N ALA A 184 9.34 -19.47 17.67
CA ALA A 184 10.25 -20.33 16.93
C ALA A 184 9.95 -21.82 17.16
N GLU A 185 9.61 -22.20 18.40
CA GLU A 185 9.22 -23.57 18.77
C GLU A 185 7.92 -24.01 18.08
N LEU A 186 6.93 -23.12 17.96
CA LEU A 186 5.70 -23.37 17.17
C LEU A 186 6.00 -23.74 15.71
N CYS A 187 7.09 -23.22 15.17
CA CYS A 187 7.54 -23.53 13.81
C CYS A 187 8.55 -24.70 13.76
N CYS A 188 8.81 -25.38 14.88
CA CYS A 188 9.82 -26.42 15.00
C CYS A 188 11.23 -25.95 14.57
N MET A 189 11.60 -24.71 14.89
CA MET A 189 12.86 -24.08 14.50
C MET A 189 13.65 -23.57 15.71
N SER A 190 14.99 -23.51 15.57
CA SER A 190 15.79 -22.69 16.47
C SER A 190 15.49 -21.21 16.25
N MET A 191 15.68 -20.36 17.26
CA MET A 191 15.49 -18.91 17.15
C MET A 191 16.28 -18.31 15.96
N TYR A 192 17.52 -18.74 15.75
CA TYR A 192 18.33 -18.27 14.64
C TYR A 192 17.73 -18.63 13.27
N THR A 193 17.32 -19.89 13.10
CA THR A 193 16.68 -20.35 11.87
C THR A 193 15.35 -19.63 11.64
N PHE A 194 14.55 -19.48 12.69
CA PHE A 194 13.28 -18.76 12.63
C PHE A 194 13.48 -17.31 12.19
N CYS A 195 14.37 -16.54 12.83
CA CYS A 195 14.62 -15.15 12.46
C CYS A 195 15.02 -15.02 10.99
N ARG A 196 15.87 -15.90 10.48
CA ARG A 196 16.29 -15.88 9.07
C ARG A 196 15.14 -16.19 8.13
N VAL A 197 14.38 -17.26 8.40
CA VAL A 197 13.25 -17.69 7.58
C VAL A 197 12.12 -16.65 7.67
N PHE A 198 11.87 -16.12 8.85
CA PHE A 198 10.85 -15.09 9.07
C PHE A 198 11.17 -13.82 8.26
N LYS A 199 12.42 -13.34 8.32
CA LYS A 199 12.84 -12.16 7.54
C LYS A 199 12.81 -12.44 6.02
N GLN A 200 13.20 -13.64 5.59
CA GLN A 200 13.09 -14.06 4.19
C GLN A 200 11.64 -14.06 3.70
N ALA A 201 10.71 -14.51 4.54
CA ALA A 201 9.29 -14.63 4.20
C ALA A 201 8.56 -13.28 4.25
N THR A 202 8.88 -12.44 5.25
CA THR A 202 8.10 -11.23 5.58
C THR A 202 8.81 -9.94 5.23
N ASP A 203 10.11 -9.96 4.96
CA ASP A 203 11.03 -8.82 4.88
C ASP A 203 11.19 -8.02 6.19
N TYR A 204 10.45 -8.36 7.24
CA TYR A 204 10.56 -7.78 8.57
C TYR A 204 11.33 -8.70 9.52
N THR A 205 11.98 -8.12 10.49
CA THR A 205 12.32 -8.89 11.70
C THR A 205 11.02 -9.20 12.46
N PHE A 206 11.07 -10.21 13.34
CA PHE A 206 9.94 -10.58 14.17
C PHE A 206 9.40 -9.39 15.00
N VAL A 207 10.30 -8.57 15.58
CA VAL A 207 9.92 -7.41 16.40
C VAL A 207 9.29 -6.31 15.54
N GLU A 208 9.85 -6.01 14.38
CA GLU A 208 9.27 -5.04 13.44
C GLU A 208 7.87 -5.47 13.01
N TYR A 209 7.69 -6.75 12.67
CA TYR A 209 6.40 -7.29 12.26
C TYR A 209 5.36 -7.21 13.38
N LEU A 210 5.71 -7.64 14.60
CA LEU A 210 4.83 -7.56 15.77
C LEU A 210 4.42 -6.12 16.07
N ASN A 211 5.37 -5.19 16.02
CA ASN A 211 5.08 -3.77 16.22
C ASN A 211 4.19 -3.22 15.11
N HIS A 212 4.37 -3.63 13.87
CA HIS A 212 3.51 -3.23 12.76
C HIS A 212 2.07 -3.69 12.96
N ILE A 213 1.84 -4.96 13.36
CA ILE A 213 0.50 -5.48 13.69
C ILE A 213 -0.13 -4.69 14.84
N ARG A 214 0.63 -4.39 15.90
CA ARG A 214 0.17 -3.61 17.05
C ARG A 214 -0.25 -2.20 16.65
N LEU A 215 0.57 -1.51 15.86
CA LEU A 215 0.30 -0.15 15.38
C LEU A 215 -0.95 -0.10 14.50
N LYS A 216 -1.09 -1.02 13.53
CA LYS A 216 -2.31 -1.14 12.71
C LYS A 216 -3.56 -1.38 13.54
N SER A 217 -3.46 -2.23 14.55
CA SER A 217 -4.59 -2.51 15.43
C SER A 217 -4.97 -1.30 16.27
N ALA A 218 -3.98 -0.56 16.79
CA ALA A 218 -4.20 0.68 17.53
C ALA A 218 -4.84 1.77 16.64
N GLU A 219 -4.36 1.95 15.42
CA GLU A 219 -4.94 2.87 14.44
C GLU A 219 -6.41 2.53 14.15
N LYS A 220 -6.70 1.26 13.90
CA LYS A 220 -8.08 0.80 13.67
C LYS A 220 -8.99 1.07 14.86
N LEU A 221 -8.51 0.87 16.09
CA LEU A 221 -9.26 1.16 17.31
C LEU A 221 -9.52 2.66 17.46
N LEU A 222 -8.52 3.52 17.23
CA LEU A 222 -8.67 4.98 17.29
C LEU A 222 -9.66 5.51 16.24
N LEU A 223 -9.68 4.95 15.05
CA LEU A 223 -10.62 5.34 14.00
C LEU A 223 -12.05 4.82 14.25
N SER A 224 -12.19 3.70 14.96
CA SER A 224 -13.50 3.10 15.26
C SER A 224 -14.12 3.64 16.55
N THR A 225 -13.33 4.11 17.50
CA THR A 225 -13.78 4.78 18.71
C THR A 225 -13.92 6.27 18.44
N LYS A 226 -15.15 6.78 18.38
CA LYS A 226 -15.41 8.22 18.48
C LYS A 226 -15.04 8.67 19.91
N LEU A 227 -13.79 9.02 20.12
CA LEU A 227 -13.38 9.86 21.23
C LEU A 227 -13.56 11.32 20.87
#